data_3124b2f7f10e0c20c82ab71d1add7545
#
_entry.id   3124b2f7f10e0c20c82ab71d1add7545
#
_cell.length_a   1.000
_cell.length_b   1.000
_cell.length_c   1.000
_cell.angle_alpha   90.00
_cell.angle_beta   90.00
_cell.angle_gamma   90.00
#
_symmetry.space_group_name_H-M   'P 1'
#
loop_
_entity.id
_entity.type
_entity.pdbx_description
1 polymer ?
#
loop_
_entity_poly.entity_id
_entity_poly.type
_entity_poly.pdbx_seq_one_letter_code
_entity_poly.pdbx_strand_id
1 'polypeptide(L)' 'ERGFVSESVGMTAPLEAKYDLAKMYIEIGDPEAARETLQALIEEAEGDILHKAQKLMKELGA' A
#
# COMPACT_ATOMS: atom_id res chain seq x y z
N GLU A 1 14.54 -19.58 -13.24
CA GLU A 1 14.05 -19.82 -11.88
C GLU A 1 13.70 -18.52 -11.18
N ARG A 2 14.48 -17.52 -11.41
CA ARG A 2 14.13 -16.23 -10.84
C ARG A 2 12.89 -15.67 -11.48
N GLY A 3 12.65 -16.04 -12.71
CA GLY A 3 11.50 -15.54 -13.41
C GLY A 3 10.20 -15.90 -12.73
N PHE A 4 10.08 -17.15 -12.30
CA PHE A 4 8.83 -17.56 -11.69
C PHE A 4 8.67 -16.94 -10.31
N VAL A 5 9.75 -16.73 -9.59
CA VAL A 5 9.66 -16.05 -8.31
C VAL A 5 9.16 -14.62 -8.53
N SER A 6 9.69 -13.99 -9.56
CA SER A 6 9.26 -12.64 -9.87
C SER A 6 7.78 -12.58 -10.18
N GLU A 7 7.29 -13.59 -10.89
CA GLU A 7 5.88 -13.59 -11.24
C GLU A 7 4.99 -13.70 -10.02
N SER A 8 5.35 -14.59 -9.10
CA SER A 8 4.57 -14.74 -7.89
C SER A 8 4.55 -13.45 -7.10
N VAL A 9 5.70 -12.86 -6.94
CA VAL A 9 5.81 -11.60 -6.23
C VAL A 9 5.04 -10.51 -6.97
N GLY A 10 5.10 -10.57 -8.30
CA GLY A 10 4.47 -9.54 -9.11
C GLY A 10 2.98 -9.46 -8.93
N MET A 11 2.34 -10.54 -8.51
CA MET A 11 0.89 -10.49 -8.33
C MET A 11 0.47 -9.67 -7.12
N THR A 12 1.28 -9.68 -6.06
CA THR A 12 0.95 -8.91 -4.86
C THR A 12 1.88 -7.75 -4.62
N ALA A 13 3.06 -7.79 -5.23
CA ALA A 13 4.07 -6.76 -4.99
C ALA A 13 3.58 -5.35 -5.27
N PRO A 14 2.81 -5.10 -6.33
CA PRO A 14 2.33 -3.74 -6.56
C PRO A 14 1.50 -3.19 -5.41
N LEU A 15 0.67 -4.04 -4.81
CA LEU A 15 -0.14 -3.58 -3.70
C LEU A 15 0.70 -3.33 -2.47
N GLU A 16 1.62 -4.24 -2.19
CA GLU A 16 2.50 -4.07 -1.04
C GLU A 16 3.42 -2.88 -1.23
N ALA A 17 3.88 -2.68 -2.46
CA ALA A 17 4.73 -1.53 -2.74
C ALA A 17 3.99 -0.23 -2.50
N LYS A 18 2.72 -0.18 -2.86
CA LYS A 18 1.92 1.01 -2.60
C LYS A 18 1.73 1.24 -1.11
N TYR A 19 1.54 0.17 -0.37
CA TYR A 19 1.41 0.28 1.08
C TYR A 19 2.70 0.84 1.69
N ASP A 20 3.83 0.29 1.27
CA ASP A 20 5.12 0.76 1.76
C ASP A 20 5.37 2.20 1.35
N LEU A 21 4.96 2.56 0.14
CA LEU A 21 5.12 3.93 -0.33
C LEU A 21 4.31 4.89 0.53
N ALA A 22 3.10 4.50 0.88
CA ALA A 22 2.28 5.33 1.74
C ALA A 22 2.94 5.55 3.09
N LYS A 23 3.51 4.48 3.64
CA LYS A 23 4.21 4.60 4.91
C LYS A 23 5.41 5.54 4.80
N MET A 24 6.11 5.45 3.68
CA MET A 24 7.25 6.33 3.45
C MET A 24 6.80 7.79 3.41
N TYR A 25 5.70 8.05 2.74
CA TYR A 25 5.18 9.41 2.70
C TYR A 25 4.86 9.95 4.08
N ILE A 26 4.33 9.07 4.94
CA ILE A 26 4.04 9.49 6.30
C ILE A 26 5.34 9.87 7.03
N GLU A 27 6.37 9.07 6.82
CA GLU A 27 7.64 9.29 7.51
C GLU A 27 8.30 10.59 7.07
N ILE A 28 8.15 10.95 5.81
CA ILE A 28 8.76 12.19 5.34
C ILE A 28 7.88 13.41 5.57
N GLY A 29 6.72 13.21 6.20
CA GLY A 29 5.87 14.33 6.54
C GLY A 29 4.94 14.76 5.42
N ASP A 30 4.53 13.84 4.56
CA ASP A 30 3.65 14.13 3.44
C ASP A 30 2.38 13.28 3.55
N PRO A 31 1.51 13.58 4.52
CA PRO A 31 0.32 12.76 4.73
C PRO A 31 -0.68 12.81 3.58
N GLU A 32 -0.70 13.90 2.83
CA GLU A 32 -1.61 13.97 1.69
C GLU A 32 -1.25 12.97 0.62
N ALA A 33 0.05 12.85 0.32
CA ALA A 33 0.49 11.87 -0.66
C ALA A 33 0.21 10.47 -0.15
N ALA A 34 0.41 10.25 1.15
CA ALA A 34 0.12 8.95 1.76
C ALA A 34 -1.35 8.62 1.60
N ARG A 35 -2.22 9.59 1.84
CA ARG A 35 -3.65 9.35 1.74
C ARG A 35 -4.06 9.00 0.31
N GLU A 36 -3.53 9.71 -0.66
CA GLU A 36 -3.85 9.42 -2.04
C GLU A 36 -3.37 8.03 -2.43
N THR A 37 -2.16 7.68 -1.99
CA THR A 37 -1.61 6.36 -2.29
C THR A 37 -2.47 5.27 -1.65
N LEU A 38 -2.87 5.47 -0.40
CA LEU A 38 -3.71 4.50 0.29
C LEU A 38 -5.07 4.39 -0.35
N GLN A 39 -5.62 5.49 -0.80
CA GLN A 39 -6.93 5.47 -1.43
C GLN A 39 -6.91 4.62 -2.70
N ALA A 40 -5.88 4.81 -3.53
CA ALA A 40 -5.72 4.00 -4.71
C ALA A 40 -5.51 2.54 -4.34
N LEU A 41 -4.74 2.30 -3.29
CA LEU A 41 -4.48 0.94 -2.83
C LEU A 41 -5.77 0.27 -2.38
N ILE A 42 -6.57 0.97 -1.61
CA ILE A 42 -7.82 0.42 -1.08
C ILE A 42 -8.75 0.00 -2.21
N GLU A 43 -8.76 0.76 -3.29
CA GLU A 43 -9.63 0.43 -4.42
C GLU A 43 -9.21 -0.87 -5.10
N GLU A 44 -7.94 -1.24 -5.01
CA GLU A 44 -7.44 -2.45 -5.64
C GLU A 44 -7.27 -3.60 -4.68
N ALA A 45 -7.10 -3.32 -3.40
CA ALA A 45 -6.67 -4.32 -2.45
C ALA A 45 -7.82 -5.20 -1.99
N GLU A 46 -7.46 -6.39 -1.54
CA GLU A 46 -8.40 -7.34 -0.95
C GLU A 46 -7.71 -8.04 0.20
N GLY A 47 -8.50 -8.54 1.13
CA GLY A 47 -7.97 -9.33 2.22
C GLY A 47 -7.17 -8.51 3.21
N ASP A 48 -6.07 -9.06 3.65
CA ASP A 48 -5.27 -8.44 4.70
C ASP A 48 -4.70 -7.09 4.31
N ILE A 49 -4.26 -6.98 3.05
CA ILE A 49 -3.65 -5.72 2.61
C ILE A 49 -4.71 -4.62 2.61
N LEU A 50 -5.94 -4.96 2.28
CA LEU A 50 -7.03 -3.99 2.35
C LEU A 50 -7.25 -3.50 3.77
N HIS A 51 -7.27 -4.42 4.72
CA HIS A 51 -7.45 -4.04 6.12
C HIS A 51 -6.32 -3.18 6.61
N LYS A 52 -5.10 -3.51 6.24
CA LYS A 52 -3.95 -2.72 6.63
C LYS A 52 -4.03 -1.32 6.07
N ALA A 53 -4.41 -1.21 4.80
CA ALA A 53 -4.51 0.09 4.16
C ALA A 53 -5.60 0.94 4.80
N GLN A 54 -6.74 0.32 5.08
CA GLN A 54 -7.84 1.04 5.71
C GLN A 54 -7.46 1.52 7.10
N LYS A 55 -6.75 0.69 7.84
CA LYS A 55 -6.33 1.06 9.18
C LYS A 55 -5.37 2.24 9.14
N LEU A 56 -4.42 2.19 8.22
CA LEU A 56 -3.45 3.26 8.10
C LEU A 56 -4.12 4.55 7.64
N MET A 57 -5.06 4.43 6.71
CA MET A 57 -5.81 5.59 6.25
C MET A 57 -6.57 6.24 7.41
N LYS A 58 -7.16 5.41 8.26
CA LYS A 58 -7.90 5.91 9.40
C LYS A 58 -6.99 6.66 10.36
N GLU A 59 -5.79 6.14 10.56
CA GLU A 59 -4.83 6.81 11.44
C GLU A 59 -4.44 8.16 10.87
N LEU A 60 -4.32 8.26 9.56
CA LEU A 60 -4.00 9.53 8.93
C LEU A 60 -5.15 10.51 9.03
N GLY A 61 -6.36 10.01 8.84
CA GLY A 61 -7.53 10.86 8.81
C GLY A 61 -7.95 11.35 10.17
N ALA A 62 -7.48 10.65 11.18
CA ALA A 62 -7.81 11.06 12.54
C ALA A 62 -7.05 12.32 12.93
#